data_c4120843b1139c20c9404536c9c2daec
#
_entry.id   c4120843b1139c20c9404536c9c2daec
#
_cell.length_a   1.000
_cell.length_b   1.000
_cell.length_c   1.000
_cell.angle_alpha   90.00
_cell.angle_beta   90.00
_cell.angle_gamma   90.00
#
_symmetry.space_group_name_H-M   'P 1'
#
loop_
_entity.id
_entity.type
_entity.pdbx_description
1 polymer ?
#
loop_
_entity_poly.entity_id
_entity_poly.type
_entity_poly.pdbx_seq_one_letter_code
_entity_poly.pdbx_strand_id
1 'polypeptide(L)'
;MSADLDQTAAAYVLGIARGAVRAAIAARLAGDEALHSKVKLWQDNFAALDLAAGTELPPQGIFEQIVAGIDAGGGAVPGTLTRRAGSGVWSEMAPGVTYTVLFEDPIAKRRSILVRALPGATYESHLHDEGHEECLVLEGDFVMGDLKLLPGDFHLAVKGSSHPPATTVSGCLLYLSTPL
;
A
#
# COMPACT_ATOMS: atom_id res chain seq x y z
N MET A 1 15.89 -16.24 -38.80
CA MET A 1 16.06 -14.97 -38.09
C MET A 1 14.88 -14.00 -38.27
N SER A 2 14.27 -13.85 -39.46
CA SER A 2 13.15 -12.91 -39.67
C SER A 2 11.83 -13.31 -38.98
N ALA A 3 11.48 -14.60 -38.94
CA ALA A 3 10.24 -15.09 -38.33
C ALA A 3 10.22 -14.93 -36.79
N ASP A 4 11.37 -15.05 -36.16
CA ASP A 4 11.53 -14.92 -34.70
C ASP A 4 11.32 -13.45 -34.22
N LEU A 5 11.85 -12.47 -34.96
CA LEU A 5 11.64 -11.04 -34.66
C LEU A 5 10.17 -10.63 -34.83
N ASP A 6 9.51 -11.15 -35.85
CA ASP A 6 8.10 -10.84 -36.11
C ASP A 6 7.19 -11.42 -35.05
N GLN A 7 7.41 -12.66 -34.60
CA GLN A 7 6.68 -13.28 -33.50
C GLN A 7 6.94 -12.55 -32.18
N THR A 8 8.19 -12.15 -31.94
CA THR A 8 8.55 -11.37 -30.73
C THR A 8 7.83 -10.03 -30.69
N ALA A 9 7.81 -9.32 -31.82
CA ALA A 9 7.11 -8.03 -31.95
C ALA A 9 5.59 -8.19 -31.78
N ALA A 10 4.99 -9.20 -32.44
CA ALA A 10 3.57 -9.50 -32.30
C ALA A 10 3.21 -9.84 -30.85
N ALA A 11 3.97 -10.71 -30.17
CA ALA A 11 3.75 -11.08 -28.77
C ALA A 11 3.84 -9.88 -27.83
N TYR A 12 4.74 -8.93 -28.12
CA TYR A 12 4.87 -7.70 -27.36
C TYR A 12 3.66 -6.77 -27.52
N VAL A 13 3.23 -6.52 -28.78
CA VAL A 13 2.12 -5.60 -29.08
C VAL A 13 0.79 -6.18 -28.60
N LEU A 14 0.54 -7.47 -28.79
CA LEU A 14 -0.67 -8.16 -28.35
C LEU A 14 -0.74 -8.43 -26.84
N GLY A 15 0.30 -8.05 -26.07
CA GLY A 15 0.33 -8.28 -24.63
C GLY A 15 0.47 -9.75 -24.21
N ILE A 16 0.82 -10.64 -25.15
CA ILE A 16 1.08 -12.07 -24.90
C ILE A 16 2.38 -12.22 -24.09
N ALA A 17 3.41 -11.44 -24.44
CA ALA A 17 4.63 -11.34 -23.65
C ALA A 17 4.36 -10.61 -22.33
N ARG A 18 4.59 -11.28 -21.17
CA ARG A 18 4.32 -10.76 -19.84
C ARG A 18 5.56 -10.86 -18.95
N GLY A 19 5.54 -10.13 -17.82
CA GLY A 19 6.57 -10.18 -16.78
C GLY A 19 7.99 -9.93 -17.32
N ALA A 20 8.93 -10.78 -16.94
CA ALA A 20 10.34 -10.66 -17.29
C ALA A 20 10.57 -10.72 -18.82
N VAL A 21 9.76 -11.49 -19.55
CA VAL A 21 9.86 -11.58 -21.03
C VAL A 21 9.51 -10.23 -21.68
N ARG A 22 8.41 -9.59 -21.24
CA ARG A 22 8.03 -8.26 -21.73
C ARG A 22 9.08 -7.19 -21.39
N ALA A 23 9.63 -7.24 -20.18
CA ALA A 23 10.68 -6.32 -19.76
C ALA A 23 11.96 -6.47 -20.61
N ALA A 24 12.35 -7.70 -20.90
CA ALA A 24 13.52 -7.98 -21.77
C ALA A 24 13.31 -7.46 -23.20
N ILE A 25 12.11 -7.63 -23.79
CA ILE A 25 11.77 -7.08 -25.10
C ILE A 25 11.80 -5.56 -25.08
N ALA A 26 11.21 -4.94 -24.07
CA ALA A 26 11.20 -3.49 -23.90
C ALA A 26 12.60 -2.90 -23.80
N ALA A 27 13.51 -3.55 -23.05
CA ALA A 27 14.90 -3.12 -22.94
C ALA A 27 15.63 -3.22 -24.31
N ARG A 28 15.33 -4.21 -25.14
CA ARG A 28 15.92 -4.36 -26.49
C ARG A 28 15.45 -3.28 -27.46
N LEU A 29 14.21 -2.78 -27.32
CA LEU A 29 13.65 -1.78 -28.25
C LEU A 29 14.48 -0.50 -28.34
N ALA A 30 15.20 -0.13 -27.28
CA ALA A 30 16.04 1.07 -27.24
C ALA A 30 17.29 0.99 -28.18
N GLY A 31 17.75 -0.23 -28.51
CA GLY A 31 18.96 -0.45 -29.29
C GLY A 31 18.82 -1.41 -30.49
N ASP A 32 17.62 -1.99 -30.70
CA ASP A 32 17.35 -2.95 -31.76
C ASP A 32 16.36 -2.36 -32.78
N GLU A 33 16.90 -1.68 -33.80
CA GLU A 33 16.14 -0.98 -34.82
C GLU A 33 15.23 -1.92 -35.65
N ALA A 34 15.67 -3.15 -35.87
CA ALA A 34 14.89 -4.16 -36.57
C ALA A 34 13.67 -4.60 -35.75
N LEU A 35 13.84 -4.82 -34.46
CA LEU A 35 12.74 -5.14 -33.56
C LEU A 35 11.78 -3.94 -33.41
N HIS A 36 12.30 -2.73 -33.27
CA HIS A 36 11.50 -1.50 -33.18
C HIS A 36 10.61 -1.31 -34.42
N SER A 37 11.18 -1.50 -35.64
CA SER A 37 10.43 -1.40 -36.89
C SER A 37 9.31 -2.43 -36.96
N LYS A 38 9.53 -3.65 -36.47
CA LYS A 38 8.52 -4.71 -36.45
C LYS A 38 7.41 -4.40 -35.42
N VAL A 39 7.77 -3.90 -34.24
CA VAL A 39 6.78 -3.47 -33.23
C VAL A 39 5.90 -2.36 -33.79
N LYS A 40 6.52 -1.34 -34.42
CA LYS A 40 5.76 -0.26 -35.05
C LYS A 40 4.79 -0.75 -36.12
N LEU A 41 5.24 -1.67 -36.97
CA LEU A 41 4.37 -2.27 -38.01
C LEU A 41 3.14 -2.97 -37.39
N TRP A 42 3.33 -3.76 -36.35
CA TRP A 42 2.24 -4.41 -35.62
C TRP A 42 1.30 -3.41 -34.95
N GLN A 43 1.83 -2.36 -34.33
CA GLN A 43 1.03 -1.27 -33.73
C GLN A 43 0.17 -0.56 -34.78
N ASP A 44 0.77 -0.20 -35.93
CA ASP A 44 0.06 0.47 -37.04
C ASP A 44 -1.06 -0.42 -37.60
N ASN A 45 -0.82 -1.74 -37.73
CA ASN A 45 -1.82 -2.69 -38.17
C ASN A 45 -3.02 -2.82 -37.22
N PHE A 46 -2.78 -2.74 -35.91
CA PHE A 46 -3.86 -2.83 -34.92
C PHE A 46 -4.54 -1.49 -34.66
N ALA A 47 -3.89 -0.37 -34.93
CA ALA A 47 -4.49 0.95 -34.73
C ALA A 47 -5.83 1.12 -35.48
N ALA A 48 -5.96 0.52 -36.66
CA ALA A 48 -7.20 0.55 -37.41
C ALA A 48 -8.35 -0.22 -36.74
N LEU A 49 -8.03 -1.30 -36.01
CA LEU A 49 -9.02 -2.07 -35.22
C LEU A 49 -9.43 -1.32 -33.95
N ASP A 50 -8.50 -0.68 -33.28
CA ASP A 50 -8.79 0.15 -32.11
C ASP A 50 -9.72 1.32 -32.45
N LEU A 51 -9.48 1.98 -33.59
CA LEU A 51 -10.37 3.04 -34.08
C LEU A 51 -11.77 2.54 -34.44
N ALA A 52 -11.90 1.29 -34.94
CA ALA A 52 -13.17 0.68 -35.27
C ALA A 52 -13.96 0.20 -34.03
N ALA A 53 -13.29 -0.09 -32.93
CA ALA A 53 -13.92 -0.55 -31.68
C ALA A 53 -14.74 0.53 -30.94
N GLY A 54 -14.58 1.80 -31.32
CA GLY A 54 -15.23 2.92 -30.65
C GLY A 54 -14.52 3.36 -29.37
N THR A 55 -15.03 4.42 -28.78
CA THR A 55 -14.45 4.99 -27.53
C THR A 55 -15.26 4.50 -26.35
N GLU A 56 -14.63 3.81 -25.43
CA GLU A 56 -15.17 3.48 -24.12
C GLU A 56 -14.59 4.43 -23.07
N LEU A 57 -15.46 5.05 -22.29
CA LEU A 57 -15.01 5.93 -21.21
C LEU A 57 -14.48 5.08 -20.05
N PRO A 58 -13.30 5.40 -19.51
CA PRO A 58 -12.77 4.69 -18.37
C PRO A 58 -13.69 4.87 -17.14
N PRO A 59 -13.69 3.92 -16.19
CA PRO A 59 -14.43 4.04 -14.96
C PRO A 59 -14.08 5.33 -14.22
N GLN A 60 -15.11 5.94 -13.60
CA GLN A 60 -14.91 7.17 -12.82
C GLN A 60 -13.89 6.91 -11.69
N GLY A 61 -12.93 7.81 -11.49
CA GLY A 61 -11.90 7.71 -10.46
C GLY A 61 -10.71 6.81 -10.83
N ILE A 62 -10.66 6.21 -12.03
CA ILE A 62 -9.53 5.35 -12.43
C ILE A 62 -8.22 6.14 -12.54
N PHE A 63 -8.28 7.40 -12.94
CA PHE A 63 -7.09 8.26 -13.05
C PHE A 63 -6.45 8.50 -11.69
N GLU A 64 -7.26 8.83 -10.68
CA GLU A 64 -6.83 9.01 -9.30
C GLU A 64 -6.24 7.72 -8.74
N GLN A 65 -6.81 6.56 -9.06
CA GLN A 65 -6.27 5.26 -8.67
C GLN A 65 -4.92 4.97 -9.34
N ILE A 66 -4.75 5.33 -10.63
CA ILE A 66 -3.48 5.18 -11.34
C ILE A 66 -2.42 6.10 -10.74
N VAL A 67 -2.74 7.37 -10.49
CA VAL A 67 -1.82 8.33 -9.86
C VAL A 67 -1.41 7.84 -8.48
N ALA A 68 -2.38 7.45 -7.65
CA ALA A 68 -2.09 6.87 -6.33
C ALA A 68 -1.23 5.59 -6.43
N GLY A 69 -1.45 4.77 -7.44
CA GLY A 69 -0.64 3.58 -7.73
C GLY A 69 0.79 3.93 -8.16
N ILE A 70 0.98 5.00 -8.93
CA ILE A 70 2.30 5.51 -9.34
C ILE A 70 3.02 6.10 -8.13
N ASP A 71 2.35 6.93 -7.33
CA ASP A 71 2.90 7.54 -6.13
C ASP A 71 3.23 6.49 -5.04
N ALA A 72 2.43 5.43 -4.95
CA ALA A 72 2.71 4.26 -4.11
C ALA A 72 3.83 3.35 -4.66
N GLY A 73 4.12 3.44 -5.97
CA GLY A 73 4.86 2.43 -6.75
C GLY A 73 6.35 2.65 -6.90
N GLY A 74 7.09 2.94 -5.86
CA GLY A 74 8.55 2.73 -5.87
C GLY A 74 8.90 1.25 -5.71
N GLY A 75 8.87 0.46 -6.80
CA GLY A 75 9.39 -0.92 -6.83
C GLY A 75 8.60 -1.91 -5.98
N ALA A 76 7.65 -2.63 -6.56
CA ALA A 76 7.00 -3.75 -5.89
C ALA A 76 7.94 -4.96 -5.84
N VAL A 77 8.18 -5.50 -4.66
CA VAL A 77 8.84 -6.79 -4.47
C VAL A 77 7.75 -7.87 -4.52
N PRO A 78 7.84 -8.88 -5.40
CA PRO A 78 6.82 -9.92 -5.50
C PRO A 78 6.54 -10.59 -4.15
N GLY A 79 5.26 -10.76 -3.81
CA GLY A 79 4.83 -11.38 -2.55
C GLY A 79 4.90 -10.45 -1.33
N THR A 80 5.13 -9.14 -1.53
CA THR A 80 5.16 -8.17 -0.43
C THR A 80 4.09 -7.08 -0.59
N LEU A 81 3.70 -6.47 0.52
CA LEU A 81 2.88 -5.28 0.59
C LEU A 81 3.72 -4.12 1.13
N THR A 82 3.75 -3.01 0.40
CA THR A 82 4.40 -1.77 0.86
C THR A 82 3.36 -0.67 1.01
N ARG A 83 3.28 -0.09 2.19
CA ARG A 83 2.53 1.15 2.45
C ARG A 83 3.52 2.30 2.56
N ARG A 84 3.39 3.30 1.70
CA ARG A 84 4.23 4.50 1.75
C ARG A 84 3.73 5.47 2.81
N ALA A 85 4.64 6.22 3.42
CA ALA A 85 4.27 7.29 4.33
C ALA A 85 3.29 8.27 3.64
N GLY A 86 2.21 8.60 4.31
CA GLY A 86 1.17 9.50 3.80
C GLY A 86 0.14 8.87 2.85
N SER A 87 0.29 7.60 2.44
CA SER A 87 -0.67 6.95 1.52
C SER A 87 -1.94 6.41 2.19
N GLY A 88 -2.03 6.44 3.51
CA GLY A 88 -3.18 5.91 4.25
C GLY A 88 -4.31 6.93 4.41
N VAL A 89 -5.56 6.45 4.41
CA VAL A 89 -6.71 7.23 4.85
C VAL A 89 -6.76 7.17 6.37
N TRP A 90 -6.81 8.34 7.02
CA TRP A 90 -6.92 8.46 8.46
C TRP A 90 -8.39 8.60 8.85
N SER A 91 -8.84 7.81 9.81
CA SER A 91 -10.18 7.82 10.36
C SER A 91 -10.13 8.24 11.83
N GLU A 92 -11.14 8.91 12.31
CA GLU A 92 -11.26 9.28 13.71
C GLU A 92 -11.59 8.05 14.56
N MET A 93 -10.88 7.86 15.67
CA MET A 93 -11.09 6.81 16.68
C MET A 93 -11.73 7.40 17.95
N ALA A 94 -11.27 8.59 18.33
CA ALA A 94 -11.79 9.39 19.44
C ALA A 94 -11.43 10.88 19.19
N PRO A 95 -11.99 11.85 19.91
CA PRO A 95 -11.64 13.25 19.76
C PRO A 95 -10.13 13.49 19.86
N GLY A 96 -9.52 13.96 18.78
CA GLY A 96 -8.08 14.18 18.67
C GLY A 96 -7.23 12.92 18.53
N VAL A 97 -7.85 11.74 18.35
CA VAL A 97 -7.16 10.47 18.10
C VAL A 97 -7.62 9.91 16.75
N THR A 98 -6.69 9.72 15.86
CA THR A 98 -6.94 9.17 14.51
C THR A 98 -6.10 7.93 14.26
N TYR A 99 -6.56 7.06 13.37
CA TYR A 99 -5.82 5.87 12.98
C TYR A 99 -5.85 5.64 11.48
N THR A 100 -4.86 4.89 10.98
CA THR A 100 -4.84 4.37 9.62
C THR A 100 -4.41 2.91 9.62
N VAL A 101 -5.08 2.11 8.79
CA VAL A 101 -4.78 0.68 8.66
C VAL A 101 -3.59 0.48 7.73
N LEU A 102 -2.55 -0.21 8.21
CA LEU A 102 -1.40 -0.61 7.42
C LEU A 102 -1.65 -1.95 6.72
N PHE A 103 -2.17 -2.92 7.47
CA PHE A 103 -2.45 -4.27 6.98
C PHE A 103 -3.50 -4.95 7.85
N GLU A 104 -4.35 -5.78 7.23
CA GLU A 104 -5.27 -6.70 7.90
C GLU A 104 -4.93 -8.12 7.48
N ASP A 105 -4.75 -9.00 8.47
CA ASP A 105 -4.58 -10.44 8.27
C ASP A 105 -5.85 -11.19 8.67
N PRO A 106 -6.70 -11.56 7.71
CA PRO A 106 -7.93 -12.26 7.99
C PRO A 106 -7.71 -13.71 8.50
N ILE A 107 -6.54 -14.28 8.21
CA ILE A 107 -6.18 -15.64 8.67
C ILE A 107 -5.76 -15.59 10.14
N ALA A 108 -4.85 -14.70 10.48
CA ALA A 108 -4.41 -14.48 11.85
C ALA A 108 -5.45 -13.71 12.69
N LYS A 109 -6.49 -13.14 12.08
CA LYS A 109 -7.51 -12.28 12.69
C LYS A 109 -6.88 -11.11 13.44
N ARG A 110 -5.93 -10.45 12.80
CA ARG A 110 -5.19 -9.32 13.35
C ARG A 110 -5.05 -8.19 12.33
N ARG A 111 -4.89 -6.99 12.83
CA ARG A 111 -4.55 -5.83 12.00
C ARG A 111 -3.37 -5.07 12.60
N SER A 112 -2.62 -4.44 11.70
CA SER A 112 -1.57 -3.48 12.01
C SER A 112 -2.06 -2.09 11.66
N ILE A 113 -1.99 -1.16 12.61
CA ILE A 113 -2.44 0.22 12.44
C ILE A 113 -1.39 1.22 12.94
N LEU A 114 -1.43 2.43 12.42
CA LEU A 114 -0.83 3.58 13.07
C LEU A 114 -1.93 4.38 13.77
N VAL A 115 -1.66 4.82 14.97
CA VAL A 115 -2.53 5.72 15.74
C VAL A 115 -1.78 7.03 15.99
N ARG A 116 -2.43 8.14 15.69
CA ARG A 116 -1.92 9.48 15.96
C ARG A 116 -2.85 10.17 16.96
N ALA A 117 -2.29 10.66 18.05
CA ALA A 117 -3.01 11.48 19.01
C ALA A 117 -2.44 12.89 19.06
N LEU A 118 -3.33 13.89 19.09
CA LEU A 118 -2.96 15.29 19.30
C LEU A 118 -2.53 15.54 20.74
N PRO A 119 -1.74 16.59 21.02
CA PRO A 119 -1.39 16.97 22.39
C PRO A 119 -2.64 17.12 23.27
N GLY A 120 -2.64 16.47 24.43
CA GLY A 120 -3.74 16.46 25.38
C GLY A 120 -4.91 15.53 25.04
N ALA A 121 -4.86 14.81 23.92
CA ALA A 121 -5.89 13.82 23.58
C ALA A 121 -5.88 12.67 24.59
N THR A 122 -7.06 12.10 24.81
CA THR A 122 -7.26 10.97 25.72
C THR A 122 -8.07 9.89 25.00
N TYR A 123 -7.69 8.64 25.21
CA TYR A 123 -8.43 7.46 24.80
C TYR A 123 -8.90 6.69 26.03
N GLU A 124 -10.17 6.33 26.05
CA GLU A 124 -10.82 5.71 27.21
C GLU A 124 -10.20 4.38 27.61
N SER A 125 -10.35 4.03 28.89
CA SER A 125 -10.01 2.70 29.40
C SER A 125 -10.84 1.64 28.69
N HIS A 126 -10.21 0.51 28.37
CA HIS A 126 -10.90 -0.61 27.72
C HIS A 126 -10.30 -1.96 28.12
N LEU A 127 -11.05 -3.01 27.81
CA LEU A 127 -10.69 -4.39 28.06
C LEU A 127 -10.20 -5.05 26.77
N HIS A 128 -9.09 -5.79 26.84
CA HIS A 128 -8.55 -6.57 25.73
C HIS A 128 -9.13 -8.00 25.70
N ASP A 129 -10.45 -8.15 25.50
CA ASP A 129 -11.16 -9.42 25.57
C ASP A 129 -11.04 -10.27 24.29
N GLU A 130 -10.79 -9.65 23.15
CA GLU A 130 -10.63 -10.35 21.86
C GLU A 130 -9.24 -10.96 21.67
N GLY A 131 -8.20 -10.36 22.28
CA GLY A 131 -6.83 -10.84 22.16
C GLY A 131 -5.82 -9.91 22.81
N HIS A 132 -4.55 -10.18 22.60
CA HIS A 132 -3.49 -9.27 23.01
C HIS A 132 -3.34 -8.11 22.04
N GLU A 133 -2.91 -6.96 22.58
CA GLU A 133 -2.54 -5.79 21.80
C GLU A 133 -1.06 -5.44 22.04
N GLU A 134 -0.34 -5.27 20.94
CA GLU A 134 1.05 -4.81 20.95
C GLU A 134 1.09 -3.33 20.59
N CYS A 135 1.82 -2.55 21.37
CA CYS A 135 2.00 -1.12 21.16
C CYS A 135 3.49 -0.77 21.12
N LEU A 136 3.93 -0.10 20.07
CA LEU A 136 5.26 0.50 19.98
C LEU A 136 5.13 2.00 19.81
N VAL A 137 5.76 2.77 20.67
CA VAL A 137 5.80 4.23 20.55
C VAL A 137 6.81 4.61 19.47
N LEU A 138 6.36 5.33 18.45
CA LEU A 138 7.20 5.81 17.34
C LEU A 138 7.62 7.27 17.57
N GLU A 139 6.69 8.12 18.05
CA GLU A 139 6.95 9.55 18.28
C GLU A 139 6.17 10.03 19.52
N GLY A 140 6.68 11.05 20.16
CA GLY A 140 6.02 11.74 21.27
C GLY A 140 6.05 11.01 22.61
N ASP A 141 4.95 11.04 23.35
CA ASP A 141 4.81 10.39 24.65
C ASP A 141 3.44 9.73 24.78
N PHE A 142 3.38 8.57 25.44
CA PHE A 142 2.16 7.83 25.69
C PHE A 142 2.07 7.46 27.17
N VAL A 143 0.99 7.86 27.85
CA VAL A 143 0.85 7.79 29.30
C VAL A 143 -0.41 7.01 29.68
N MET A 144 -0.28 6.04 30.58
CA MET A 144 -1.36 5.24 31.14
C MET A 144 -1.19 5.19 32.67
N GLY A 145 -1.98 5.95 33.42
CA GLY A 145 -1.76 6.10 34.87
C GLY A 145 -0.35 6.64 35.18
N ASP A 146 0.42 5.90 35.96
CA ASP A 146 1.81 6.25 36.30
C ASP A 146 2.85 5.78 35.27
N LEU A 147 2.43 4.98 34.29
CA LEU A 147 3.31 4.48 33.22
C LEU A 147 3.43 5.52 32.12
N LYS A 148 4.66 5.99 31.88
CA LYS A 148 4.98 6.84 30.73
C LYS A 148 5.91 6.09 29.77
N LEU A 149 5.51 6.02 28.51
CA LEU A 149 6.26 5.40 27.42
C LEU A 149 6.77 6.48 26.47
N LEU A 150 7.97 6.26 25.93
CA LEU A 150 8.69 7.15 25.01
C LEU A 150 9.03 6.41 23.71
N PRO A 151 9.49 7.10 22.67
CA PRO A 151 9.85 6.47 21.41
C PRO A 151 10.84 5.31 21.56
N GLY A 152 10.46 4.14 21.02
CA GLY A 152 11.19 2.88 21.15
C GLY A 152 10.68 1.97 22.27
N ASP A 153 9.84 2.47 23.19
CA ASP A 153 9.22 1.64 24.23
C ASP A 153 8.13 0.76 23.62
N PHE A 154 8.10 -0.49 24.06
CA PHE A 154 7.12 -1.49 23.69
C PHE A 154 6.25 -1.87 24.87
N HIS A 155 4.95 -1.92 24.66
CA HIS A 155 3.96 -2.34 25.64
C HIS A 155 3.11 -3.47 25.09
N LEU A 156 2.81 -4.47 25.91
CA LEU A 156 1.94 -5.59 25.58
C LEU A 156 0.78 -5.64 26.57
N ALA A 157 -0.43 -5.41 26.08
CA ALA A 157 -1.66 -5.70 26.80
C ALA A 157 -2.10 -7.12 26.47
N VAL A 158 -2.03 -8.04 27.43
CA VAL A 158 -2.43 -9.43 27.23
C VAL A 158 -3.95 -9.59 27.23
N LYS A 159 -4.46 -10.62 26.56
CA LYS A 159 -5.89 -10.92 26.57
C LYS A 159 -6.43 -11.00 27.99
N GLY A 160 -7.56 -10.32 28.25
CA GLY A 160 -8.22 -10.21 29.55
C GLY A 160 -7.67 -9.12 30.45
N SER A 161 -6.63 -8.39 30.02
CA SER A 161 -6.14 -7.20 30.72
C SER A 161 -6.97 -5.97 30.38
N SER A 162 -6.92 -4.97 31.26
CA SER A 162 -7.43 -3.63 31.01
C SER A 162 -6.37 -2.61 31.47
N HIS A 163 -6.38 -1.44 30.89
CA HIS A 163 -5.54 -0.33 31.33
C HIS A 163 -6.38 0.92 31.61
N PRO A 164 -5.89 1.85 32.45
CA PRO A 164 -6.54 3.14 32.66
C PRO A 164 -6.59 3.94 31.36
N PRO A 165 -7.34 5.06 31.31
CA PRO A 165 -7.34 5.93 30.16
C PRO A 165 -5.91 6.28 29.73
N ALA A 166 -5.67 6.22 28.42
CA ALA A 166 -4.39 6.57 27.84
C ALA A 166 -4.43 8.03 27.36
N THR A 167 -3.36 8.77 27.59
CA THR A 167 -3.23 10.17 27.20
C THR A 167 -1.84 10.47 26.66
N THR A 168 -1.67 11.63 26.06
CA THR A 168 -0.39 12.16 25.61
C THR A 168 -0.29 13.64 25.94
N VAL A 169 0.88 14.07 26.37
CA VAL A 169 1.15 15.49 26.67
C VAL A 169 1.56 16.24 25.42
N SER A 170 2.50 15.67 24.66
CA SER A 170 3.09 16.30 23.48
C SER A 170 2.48 15.87 22.15
N GLY A 171 1.52 14.96 22.18
CA GLY A 171 1.06 14.19 21.03
C GLY A 171 1.92 12.94 20.84
N CYS A 172 1.38 11.93 20.13
CA CYS A 172 2.13 10.71 19.87
C CYS A 172 1.78 10.11 18.52
N LEU A 173 2.69 9.27 18.04
CA LEU A 173 2.47 8.31 16.95
C LEU A 173 2.80 6.92 17.48
N LEU A 174 1.85 6.02 17.40
CA LEU A 174 1.96 4.62 17.84
C LEU A 174 1.80 3.67 16.67
N TYR A 175 2.54 2.56 16.69
CA TYR A 175 2.20 1.36 15.94
C TYR A 175 1.46 0.40 16.87
N LEU A 176 0.30 -0.08 16.44
CA LEU A 176 -0.44 -1.11 17.15
C LEU A 176 -0.63 -2.34 16.27
N SER A 177 -0.51 -3.53 16.89
CA SER A 177 -0.97 -4.80 16.35
C SER A 177 -2.07 -5.33 17.27
N THR A 178 -3.30 -5.39 16.76
CA THR A 178 -4.50 -5.66 17.56
C THR A 178 -5.39 -6.70 16.87
N PRO A 179 -6.29 -7.41 17.57
CA PRO A 179 -7.34 -8.21 16.94
C PRO A 179 -8.18 -7.43 15.93
N LEU A 180 -8.79 -8.17 14.96
CA LEU A 180 -9.74 -7.61 13.98
C LEU A 180 -11.09 -7.37 14.60
#